data_b3f474ce4bbef55cf90c6772c47f2be9
#
_entry.id   b3f474ce4bbef55cf90c6772c47f2be9
#
_cell.length_a   1.000
_cell.length_b   1.000
_cell.length_c   1.000
_cell.angle_alpha   90.00
_cell.angle_beta   90.00
_cell.angle_gamma   90.00
#
_symmetry.space_group_name_H-M   'P 1'
#
loop_
_entity.id
_entity.type
_entity.pdbx_description
1 polymer ?
#
loop_
_entity_poly.entity_id
_entity_poly.type
_entity_poly.pdbx_seq_one_letter_code
_entity_poly.pdbx_strand_id
1 'polypeptide(L)'
;MKLATLLFFSILSILTSCNGQTSNSKKNVGQFKEPFVKGDTVKELGNSIMVVYQDKKNIYWFGSWETGVYRYDGKTLINFTTKHGLPNNRIDEIKEDKSGNIYFTSCHPNSTISKFDGNTFTTLSAIASNDWKLQSNDLWFRHTNQTEKVYRYDGITLYELQLPKPAKLSNPFEIYSIYKDKNGNIWFGTNPVGVCRYDGKSFEWITEEDVTEFRNEGANGVRSITEDKNGDFWFNTENRYSVYDSITLKSNKFYTRHESIGSLDGKNTNGLKEYLSIAKDNNNNLWFATYRSGVWKYDGTIVTHYPVQKDSKDITIFRIYKDNNGYLWLGTHENGAYKFNGMTFEKFKP
;
A
#
# COMPACT_ATOMS: atom_id res chain seq x y z
N MET A 1 55.44 -27.60 -48.11
CA MET A 1 56.66 -28.44 -47.95
C MET A 1 56.95 -28.57 -46.47
N LYS A 2 57.15 -29.82 -46.04
CA LYS A 2 57.57 -30.31 -44.68
C LYS A 2 56.46 -30.24 -43.64
N LEU A 3 55.76 -31.26 -43.29
CA LEU A 3 55.96 -32.66 -42.88
C LEU A 3 56.56 -32.80 -41.45
N ALA A 4 55.82 -33.59 -40.69
CA ALA A 4 56.19 -34.49 -39.63
C ALA A 4 56.09 -33.93 -38.21
N THR A 5 55.76 -34.65 -37.17
CA THR A 5 55.60 -36.07 -36.91
C THR A 5 54.84 -36.33 -35.62
N LEU A 6 53.99 -37.34 -35.59
CA LEU A 6 53.37 -37.96 -34.42
C LEU A 6 54.44 -38.58 -33.50
N LEU A 7 54.19 -38.51 -32.20
CA LEU A 7 54.80 -39.44 -31.24
C LEU A 7 53.75 -39.89 -30.23
N PHE A 8 53.40 -41.18 -30.34
CA PHE A 8 52.62 -41.93 -29.34
C PHE A 8 53.55 -42.32 -28.17
N PHE A 9 53.09 -42.09 -26.94
CA PHE A 9 53.65 -42.81 -25.79
C PHE A 9 52.55 -43.54 -25.06
N SER A 10 52.54 -44.85 -25.16
CA SER A 10 51.78 -45.76 -24.34
C SER A 10 52.49 -45.99 -23.01
N ILE A 11 51.81 -45.80 -21.89
CA ILE A 11 52.29 -46.24 -20.58
C ILE A 11 51.28 -47.22 -19.98
N LEU A 12 51.74 -48.38 -19.73
CA LEU A 12 51.13 -49.57 -19.20
C LEU A 12 50.79 -49.38 -17.71
N SER A 13 49.53 -49.62 -17.34
CA SER A 13 49.01 -49.53 -15.99
C SER A 13 49.23 -50.83 -15.22
N ILE A 14 49.84 -50.73 -14.06
CA ILE A 14 50.00 -51.84 -13.10
C ILE A 14 48.74 -51.73 -12.15
N LEU A 15 47.96 -52.76 -12.13
CA LEU A 15 46.83 -52.94 -11.20
C LEU A 15 47.39 -53.48 -9.86
N THR A 16 47.30 -52.70 -8.78
CA THR A 16 47.31 -53.20 -7.42
C THR A 16 45.94 -53.09 -6.80
N SER A 17 45.36 -54.24 -6.56
CA SER A 17 44.11 -54.41 -5.81
C SER A 17 44.38 -54.12 -4.33
N CYS A 18 43.66 -53.17 -3.77
CA CYS A 18 43.60 -52.98 -2.33
C CYS A 18 42.08 -52.96 -1.94
N ASN A 19 41.64 -54.02 -1.27
CA ASN A 19 40.32 -54.13 -0.68
C ASN A 19 40.20 -53.16 0.50
N GLY A 20 39.59 -52.01 0.28
CA GLY A 20 39.17 -51.09 1.33
C GLY A 20 37.66 -51.12 1.44
N GLN A 21 37.13 -51.57 2.55
CA GLN A 21 35.71 -51.44 2.89
C GLN A 21 35.31 -49.97 2.93
N THR A 22 34.54 -49.52 1.94
CA THR A 22 33.88 -48.23 1.98
C THR A 22 32.58 -48.37 2.73
N SER A 23 32.56 -47.90 3.96
CA SER A 23 31.31 -47.60 4.68
C SER A 23 30.58 -46.47 3.94
N ASN A 24 29.52 -46.82 3.24
CA ASN A 24 28.56 -45.85 2.68
C ASN A 24 27.84 -45.12 3.81
N SER A 25 28.41 -44.09 4.37
CA SER A 25 27.65 -43.08 5.08
C SER A 25 26.90 -42.22 4.04
N LYS A 26 25.69 -42.61 3.68
CA LYS A 26 24.75 -41.68 3.07
C LYS A 26 24.61 -40.51 4.03
N LYS A 27 25.31 -39.40 3.79
CA LYS A 27 24.93 -38.10 4.33
C LYS A 27 23.53 -37.82 3.79
N ASN A 28 22.50 -38.12 4.56
CA ASN A 28 21.20 -37.46 4.41
C ASN A 28 21.46 -35.97 4.56
N VAL A 29 21.62 -35.28 3.45
CA VAL A 29 21.39 -33.84 3.39
C VAL A 29 19.92 -33.69 3.61
N GLY A 30 19.51 -33.59 4.88
CA GLY A 30 18.17 -33.22 5.23
C GLY A 30 17.89 -31.91 4.49
N GLN A 31 16.96 -31.95 3.56
CA GLN A 31 16.29 -30.73 3.12
C GLN A 31 15.69 -30.13 4.38
N PHE A 32 16.35 -29.11 4.93
CA PHE A 32 15.73 -28.19 5.86
C PHE A 32 14.60 -27.53 5.09
N LYS A 33 13.41 -28.14 5.10
CA LYS A 33 12.19 -27.45 4.76
C LYS A 33 12.06 -26.35 5.80
N GLU A 34 12.24 -25.09 5.40
CA GLU A 34 11.86 -23.95 6.21
C GLU A 34 10.47 -24.23 6.80
N PRO A 35 10.25 -24.05 8.10
CA PRO A 35 8.99 -24.41 8.72
C PRO A 35 7.87 -23.57 8.10
N PHE A 36 6.91 -24.21 7.44
CA PHE A 36 5.73 -23.58 6.92
C PHE A 36 4.93 -22.95 8.08
N VAL A 37 4.75 -21.64 8.05
CA VAL A 37 3.96 -20.93 9.07
C VAL A 37 2.49 -21.28 8.91
N LYS A 38 1.97 -22.03 9.86
CA LYS A 38 0.56 -22.37 9.92
C LYS A 38 -0.13 -21.40 10.87
N GLY A 39 -0.97 -20.50 10.34
CA GLY A 39 -1.83 -19.63 11.14
C GLY A 39 -2.99 -20.37 11.78
N ASP A 40 -3.74 -19.69 12.62
CA ASP A 40 -4.92 -20.22 13.28
C ASP A 40 -6.15 -20.14 12.36
N THR A 41 -6.86 -21.25 12.16
CA THR A 41 -8.16 -21.23 11.47
C THR A 41 -9.21 -20.62 12.40
N VAL A 42 -9.89 -19.59 11.92
CA VAL A 42 -10.90 -18.84 12.69
C VAL A 42 -12.21 -18.76 11.90
N LYS A 43 -13.32 -18.42 12.59
CA LYS A 43 -14.65 -18.37 11.99
C LYS A 43 -15.06 -16.96 11.53
N GLU A 44 -14.44 -15.93 12.08
CA GLU A 44 -14.80 -14.53 11.82
C GLU A 44 -13.60 -13.60 11.90
N LEU A 45 -13.73 -12.42 11.32
CA LEU A 45 -12.75 -11.33 11.42
C LEU A 45 -12.86 -10.66 12.79
N GLY A 46 -11.74 -10.12 13.27
CA GLY A 46 -11.73 -9.19 14.39
C GLY A 46 -12.50 -7.91 14.09
N ASN A 47 -12.78 -7.13 15.11
CA ASN A 47 -13.57 -5.91 14.97
C ASN A 47 -12.81 -4.75 14.31
N SER A 48 -11.52 -4.63 14.57
CA SER A 48 -10.69 -3.50 14.11
C SER A 48 -9.99 -3.85 12.79
N ILE A 49 -10.73 -3.93 11.71
CA ILE A 49 -10.18 -4.19 10.36
C ILE A 49 -9.96 -2.87 9.65
N MET A 50 -8.70 -2.50 9.51
CA MET A 50 -8.31 -1.19 8.97
C MET A 50 -8.03 -1.21 7.47
N VAL A 51 -7.59 -2.34 6.95
CA VAL A 51 -7.24 -2.48 5.54
C VAL A 51 -7.73 -3.79 4.98
N VAL A 52 -8.28 -3.72 3.75
CA VAL A 52 -8.64 -4.88 2.94
C VAL A 52 -7.80 -4.83 1.68
N TYR A 53 -7.29 -5.97 1.26
CA TYR A 53 -6.52 -6.14 0.04
C TYR A 53 -6.83 -7.49 -0.60
N GLN A 54 -6.96 -7.55 -1.92
CA GLN A 54 -7.04 -8.80 -2.67
C GLN A 54 -5.80 -8.95 -3.53
N ASP A 55 -5.09 -10.06 -3.35
CA ASP A 55 -3.87 -10.35 -4.11
C ASP A 55 -4.17 -10.88 -5.53
N LYS A 56 -3.13 -11.04 -6.35
CA LYS A 56 -3.24 -11.56 -7.72
C LYS A 56 -3.74 -13.01 -7.81
N LYS A 57 -3.72 -13.74 -6.70
CA LYS A 57 -4.26 -15.10 -6.60
C LYS A 57 -5.71 -15.11 -6.11
N ASN A 58 -6.34 -13.92 -6.04
CA ASN A 58 -7.70 -13.69 -5.54
C ASN A 58 -7.88 -14.05 -4.05
N ILE A 59 -6.81 -14.09 -3.29
CA ILE A 59 -6.86 -14.24 -1.84
C ILE A 59 -7.12 -12.87 -1.21
N TYR A 60 -8.05 -12.81 -0.28
CA TYR A 60 -8.29 -11.62 0.50
C TYR A 60 -7.40 -11.59 1.74
N TRP A 61 -6.86 -10.42 2.02
CA TRP A 61 -6.07 -10.11 3.19
C TRP A 61 -6.74 -8.98 3.95
N PHE A 62 -6.93 -9.18 5.25
CA PHE A 62 -7.55 -8.19 6.13
C PHE A 62 -6.56 -7.86 7.23
N GLY A 63 -6.08 -6.62 7.25
CA GLY A 63 -5.17 -6.12 8.28
C GLY A 63 -5.95 -5.50 9.43
N SER A 64 -5.65 -5.96 10.64
CA SER A 64 -6.24 -5.44 11.87
C SER A 64 -5.29 -4.51 12.61
N TRP A 65 -5.82 -3.63 13.43
CA TRP A 65 -5.01 -2.88 14.38
C TRP A 65 -4.73 -3.63 15.68
N GLU A 66 -5.32 -4.79 15.90
CA GLU A 66 -5.24 -5.49 17.19
C GLU A 66 -4.89 -6.96 17.05
N THR A 67 -5.42 -7.60 16.01
CA THR A 67 -5.47 -9.06 15.92
C THR A 67 -4.63 -9.64 14.77
N GLY A 68 -3.70 -8.85 14.22
CA GLY A 68 -2.80 -9.30 13.17
C GLY A 68 -3.41 -9.21 11.77
N VAL A 69 -3.14 -10.20 10.94
CA VAL A 69 -3.62 -10.26 9.57
C VAL A 69 -4.42 -11.53 9.33
N TYR A 70 -5.51 -11.40 8.59
CA TYR A 70 -6.33 -12.52 8.17
C TYR A 70 -6.15 -12.77 6.68
N ARG A 71 -6.09 -14.04 6.29
CA ARG A 71 -6.05 -14.54 4.93
C ARG A 71 -7.32 -15.34 4.66
N TYR A 72 -8.04 -14.99 3.58
CA TYR A 72 -9.27 -15.67 3.20
C TYR A 72 -9.23 -16.09 1.73
N ASP A 73 -9.39 -17.37 1.45
CA ASP A 73 -9.34 -17.95 0.11
C ASP A 73 -10.73 -18.24 -0.49
N GLY A 74 -11.79 -17.74 0.13
CA GLY A 74 -13.18 -18.00 -0.26
C GLY A 74 -13.83 -19.17 0.49
N LYS A 75 -13.05 -19.91 1.31
CA LYS A 75 -13.53 -21.07 2.08
C LYS A 75 -13.00 -21.06 3.51
N THR A 76 -11.74 -20.72 3.68
CA THR A 76 -11.04 -20.81 4.95
C THR A 76 -10.48 -19.46 5.34
N LEU A 77 -10.77 -19.04 6.55
CA LEU A 77 -10.21 -17.84 7.16
C LEU A 77 -9.08 -18.25 8.12
N ILE A 78 -7.88 -17.75 7.86
CA ILE A 78 -6.68 -18.01 8.66
C ILE A 78 -6.19 -16.69 9.25
N ASN A 79 -5.95 -16.67 10.55
CA ASN A 79 -5.39 -15.54 11.27
C ASN A 79 -3.90 -15.76 11.54
N PHE A 80 -3.08 -14.77 11.23
CA PHE A 80 -1.66 -14.72 11.55
C PHE A 80 -1.41 -13.58 12.54
N THR A 81 -0.67 -13.90 13.58
CA THR A 81 -0.32 -12.98 14.67
C THR A 81 1.18 -13.03 14.95
N THR A 82 1.64 -12.31 15.97
CA THR A 82 3.03 -12.39 16.44
C THR A 82 3.46 -13.81 16.82
N LYS A 83 2.54 -14.68 17.20
CA LYS A 83 2.82 -16.11 17.45
C LYS A 83 3.27 -16.86 16.20
N HIS A 84 2.95 -16.33 15.02
CA HIS A 84 3.23 -16.92 13.73
C HIS A 84 4.38 -16.22 12.98
N GLY A 85 5.13 -15.37 13.70
CA GLY A 85 6.27 -14.66 13.12
C GLY A 85 5.94 -13.28 12.52
N LEU A 86 4.68 -12.83 12.60
CA LEU A 86 4.34 -11.45 12.28
C LEU A 86 5.00 -10.52 13.31
N PRO A 87 5.71 -9.46 12.91
CA PRO A 87 6.44 -8.64 13.88
C PRO A 87 5.52 -7.84 14.81
N ASN A 88 4.30 -7.54 14.37
CA ASN A 88 3.31 -6.80 15.15
C ASN A 88 1.88 -7.19 14.71
N ASN A 89 0.95 -7.17 15.65
CA ASN A 89 -0.47 -7.42 15.34
C ASN A 89 -1.21 -6.19 14.79
N ARG A 90 -0.58 -5.03 14.77
CA ARG A 90 -1.15 -3.82 14.20
C ARG A 90 -0.69 -3.64 12.76
N ILE A 91 -1.62 -3.74 11.81
CA ILE A 91 -1.36 -3.68 10.37
C ILE A 91 -2.03 -2.44 9.79
N ASP A 92 -1.22 -1.57 9.18
CA ASP A 92 -1.67 -0.31 8.59
C ASP A 92 -1.80 -0.33 7.07
N GLU A 93 -1.00 -1.16 6.40
CA GLU A 93 -0.99 -1.24 4.94
C GLU A 93 -0.62 -2.65 4.48
N ILE A 94 -1.17 -3.06 3.34
CA ILE A 94 -0.88 -4.34 2.68
C ILE A 94 -0.55 -4.06 1.23
N LYS A 95 0.56 -4.61 0.74
CA LYS A 95 0.99 -4.52 -0.66
C LYS A 95 1.48 -5.86 -1.17
N GLU A 96 1.50 -6.00 -2.50
CA GLU A 96 2.01 -7.20 -3.18
C GLU A 96 3.07 -6.79 -4.21
N ASP A 97 4.17 -7.56 -4.28
CA ASP A 97 5.16 -7.41 -5.32
C ASP A 97 4.80 -8.18 -6.60
N LYS A 98 5.65 -8.08 -7.62
CA LYS A 98 5.45 -8.80 -8.88
C LYS A 98 5.52 -10.32 -8.74
N SER A 99 6.26 -10.80 -7.76
CA SER A 99 6.46 -12.23 -7.48
C SER A 99 5.33 -12.84 -6.65
N GLY A 100 4.38 -12.01 -6.17
CA GLY A 100 3.25 -12.45 -5.35
C GLY A 100 3.58 -12.55 -3.86
N ASN A 101 4.69 -11.96 -3.40
CA ASN A 101 4.94 -11.82 -1.98
C ASN A 101 4.09 -10.68 -1.42
N ILE A 102 3.57 -10.88 -0.22
CA ILE A 102 2.72 -9.90 0.46
C ILE A 102 3.53 -9.16 1.52
N TYR A 103 3.38 -7.85 1.55
CA TYR A 103 4.07 -6.98 2.48
C TYR A 103 3.07 -6.31 3.41
N PHE A 104 3.41 -6.30 4.69
CA PHE A 104 2.61 -5.69 5.75
C PHE A 104 3.41 -4.60 6.43
N THR A 105 2.84 -3.41 6.55
CA THR A 105 3.41 -2.37 7.39
C THR A 105 2.73 -2.36 8.74
N SER A 106 3.52 -2.15 9.77
CA SER A 106 3.04 -1.98 11.14
C SER A 106 3.52 -0.63 11.68
N CYS A 107 2.65 0.05 12.43
CA CYS A 107 3.06 1.19 13.25
C CYS A 107 3.27 0.73 14.69
N HIS A 108 3.61 1.56 15.58
CA HIS A 108 3.80 1.31 17.01
C HIS A 108 4.15 -0.11 17.49
N PRO A 109 5.15 -0.24 18.35
CA PRO A 109 5.99 0.89 18.83
C PRO A 109 6.99 1.35 17.75
N ASN A 110 7.29 0.52 16.74
CA ASN A 110 8.24 0.81 15.68
C ASN A 110 7.59 0.59 14.31
N SER A 111 7.90 1.48 13.37
CA SER A 111 7.54 1.26 11.96
C SER A 111 8.33 0.07 11.43
N THR A 112 7.62 -0.98 11.04
CA THR A 112 8.23 -2.19 10.50
C THR A 112 7.53 -2.62 9.21
N ILE A 113 8.29 -3.22 8.33
CA ILE A 113 7.77 -3.86 7.11
C ILE A 113 8.14 -5.33 7.18
N SER A 114 7.14 -6.19 7.08
CA SER A 114 7.34 -7.63 6.97
C SER A 114 6.88 -8.15 5.62
N LYS A 115 7.63 -9.10 5.08
CA LYS A 115 7.34 -9.83 3.86
C LYS A 115 6.81 -11.20 4.22
N PHE A 116 5.72 -11.62 3.57
CA PHE A 116 5.24 -12.98 3.56
C PHE A 116 5.41 -13.59 2.16
N ASP A 117 6.19 -14.63 2.05
CA ASP A 117 6.52 -15.30 0.77
C ASP A 117 5.58 -16.47 0.44
N GLY A 118 4.54 -16.67 1.26
CA GLY A 118 3.62 -17.81 1.21
C GLY A 118 3.93 -18.88 2.25
N ASN A 119 5.11 -18.84 2.88
CA ASN A 119 5.55 -19.81 3.87
C ASN A 119 5.96 -19.16 5.18
N THR A 120 6.70 -18.06 5.14
CA THR A 120 7.28 -17.42 6.32
C THR A 120 7.13 -15.91 6.31
N PHE A 121 7.13 -15.32 7.50
CA PHE A 121 7.26 -13.88 7.67
C PHE A 121 8.73 -13.50 7.88
N THR A 122 9.19 -12.51 7.14
CA THR A 122 10.55 -11.95 7.29
C THR A 122 10.44 -10.45 7.49
N THR A 123 10.99 -9.93 8.59
CA THR A 123 11.08 -8.49 8.81
C THR A 123 12.21 -7.90 7.99
N LEU A 124 11.93 -6.84 7.24
CA LEU A 124 12.92 -6.16 6.44
C LEU A 124 13.65 -5.11 7.27
N SER A 125 14.96 -5.04 7.11
CA SER A 125 15.81 -4.02 7.71
C SER A 125 16.02 -2.88 6.72
N ALA A 126 15.71 -1.66 7.11
CA ALA A 126 15.88 -0.49 6.27
C ALA A 126 17.32 0.06 6.36
N ILE A 127 17.80 0.60 5.25
CA ILE A 127 19.08 1.32 5.16
C ILE A 127 18.76 2.78 4.88
N ALA A 128 19.26 3.68 5.74
CA ALA A 128 19.14 5.12 5.51
C ALA A 128 19.86 5.50 4.20
N SER A 129 19.19 6.26 3.35
CA SER A 129 19.70 6.63 2.04
C SER A 129 19.18 7.99 1.59
N ASN A 130 19.97 8.64 0.75
CA ASN A 130 19.54 9.85 0.00
C ASN A 130 19.44 9.56 -1.51
N ASP A 131 19.54 8.29 -1.90
CA ASP A 131 19.48 7.85 -3.29
C ASP A 131 18.02 7.67 -3.74
N TRP A 132 17.42 8.79 -4.11
CA TRP A 132 16.09 8.80 -4.68
C TRP A 132 16.13 8.26 -6.11
N LYS A 133 15.49 7.10 -6.30
CA LYS A 133 15.30 6.47 -7.60
C LYS A 133 13.83 6.16 -7.79
N LEU A 134 13.40 6.16 -9.04
CA LEU A 134 12.04 5.81 -9.41
C LEU A 134 12.08 4.66 -10.42
N GLN A 135 11.72 3.46 -9.97
CA GLN A 135 11.61 2.29 -10.82
C GLN A 135 10.17 1.78 -10.84
N SER A 136 9.78 1.19 -11.97
CA SER A 136 8.39 0.78 -12.17
C SER A 136 7.89 -0.25 -11.16
N ASN A 137 8.81 -1.02 -10.55
CA ASN A 137 8.50 -2.13 -9.66
C ASN A 137 8.70 -1.84 -8.19
N ASP A 138 9.19 -0.65 -7.87
CA ASP A 138 9.42 -0.25 -6.50
C ASP A 138 8.11 -0.24 -5.71
N LEU A 139 8.16 -0.79 -4.50
CA LEU A 139 7.11 -0.63 -3.53
C LEU A 139 7.48 0.54 -2.60
N TRP A 140 6.52 1.41 -2.38
CA TRP A 140 6.68 2.57 -1.51
C TRP A 140 5.78 2.40 -0.29
N PHE A 141 6.32 2.62 0.91
CA PHE A 141 5.58 2.49 2.15
C PHE A 141 5.74 3.76 2.99
N ARG A 142 4.70 4.08 3.75
CA ARG A 142 4.77 5.16 4.71
C ARG A 142 5.64 4.74 5.90
N HIS A 143 6.40 5.70 6.40
CA HIS A 143 6.97 5.57 7.73
C HIS A 143 5.92 6.02 8.75
N THR A 144 5.51 5.16 9.66
CA THR A 144 4.30 5.35 10.47
C THR A 144 4.55 6.05 11.81
N ASN A 145 5.76 6.49 12.09
CA ASN A 145 6.13 7.14 13.36
C ASN A 145 6.26 8.66 13.23
N GLN A 146 5.25 9.32 12.65
CA GLN A 146 5.18 10.79 12.58
C GLN A 146 6.46 11.43 12.04
N THR A 147 6.93 10.96 10.91
CA THR A 147 8.17 11.43 10.30
C THR A 147 8.00 11.80 8.85
N GLU A 148 8.88 12.67 8.39
CA GLU A 148 9.04 13.09 6.99
C GLU A 148 9.70 12.01 6.13
N LYS A 149 9.66 10.75 6.56
CA LYS A 149 10.35 9.64 5.93
C LYS A 149 9.40 8.70 5.21
N VAL A 150 9.92 8.06 4.17
CA VAL A 150 9.26 6.98 3.44
C VAL A 150 10.20 5.81 3.27
N TYR A 151 9.64 4.65 3.03
CA TYR A 151 10.39 3.49 2.61
C TYR A 151 10.19 3.23 1.12
N ARG A 152 11.28 2.95 0.42
CA ARG A 152 11.31 2.42 -0.94
C ARG A 152 11.95 1.04 -0.94
N TYR A 153 11.25 0.05 -1.44
CA TYR A 153 11.76 -1.31 -1.61
C TYR A 153 11.90 -1.63 -3.09
N ASP A 154 13.12 -1.96 -3.53
CA ASP A 154 13.43 -2.24 -4.93
C ASP A 154 13.32 -3.73 -5.31
N GLY A 155 12.84 -4.55 -4.38
CA GLY A 155 12.76 -6.01 -4.52
C GLY A 155 13.88 -6.76 -3.79
N ILE A 156 14.93 -6.05 -3.37
CA ILE A 156 16.09 -6.60 -2.65
C ILE A 156 16.32 -5.81 -1.36
N THR A 157 16.43 -4.50 -1.46
CA THR A 157 16.81 -3.61 -0.38
C THR A 157 15.67 -2.65 -0.02
N LEU A 158 15.45 -2.49 1.28
CA LEU A 158 14.54 -1.50 1.83
C LEU A 158 15.34 -0.23 2.16
N TYR A 159 15.05 0.86 1.47
CA TYR A 159 15.67 2.18 1.70
C TYR A 159 14.76 3.04 2.55
N GLU A 160 15.31 3.69 3.58
CA GLU A 160 14.65 4.76 4.31
C GLU A 160 15.10 6.10 3.71
N LEU A 161 14.15 6.88 3.19
CA LEU A 161 14.39 8.11 2.47
C LEU A 161 13.73 9.28 3.20
N GLN A 162 14.46 10.39 3.34
CA GLN A 162 13.96 11.64 3.90
C GLN A 162 13.33 12.49 2.81
N LEU A 163 12.01 12.77 2.89
CA LEU A 163 11.32 13.64 1.93
C LEU A 163 11.80 15.10 2.10
N PRO A 164 12.27 15.77 1.03
CA PRO A 164 12.73 17.14 1.11
C PRO A 164 11.59 18.09 1.50
N LYS A 165 11.89 19.03 2.40
CA LYS A 165 10.95 20.07 2.81
C LYS A 165 10.82 21.17 1.75
N PRO A 166 9.64 21.78 1.61
CA PRO A 166 9.53 23.06 0.91
C PRO A 166 10.41 24.11 1.58
N ALA A 167 11.06 24.97 0.79
CA ALA A 167 12.07 25.93 1.28
C ALA A 167 11.57 26.89 2.38
N LYS A 168 10.27 27.12 2.49
CA LYS A 168 9.66 28.05 3.47
C LYS A 168 9.15 27.37 4.74
N LEU A 169 9.25 26.02 4.84
CA LEU A 169 8.68 25.28 5.94
C LEU A 169 9.71 24.98 7.02
N SER A 170 9.46 25.45 8.24
CA SER A 170 10.30 25.15 9.41
C SER A 170 9.79 23.94 10.22
N ASN A 171 8.48 23.73 10.22
CA ASN A 171 7.85 22.71 11.06
C ASN A 171 7.98 21.29 10.48
N PRO A 172 8.06 20.26 11.31
CA PRO A 172 7.97 18.87 10.88
C PRO A 172 6.60 18.58 10.27
N PHE A 173 6.54 17.56 9.40
CA PHE A 173 5.31 17.07 8.81
C PHE A 173 5.26 15.54 8.81
N GLU A 174 4.07 15.00 8.62
CA GLU A 174 3.82 13.57 8.51
C GLU A 174 3.38 13.20 7.09
N ILE A 175 3.73 12.00 6.65
CA ILE A 175 3.26 11.47 5.38
C ILE A 175 2.05 10.59 5.63
N TYR A 176 0.89 11.01 5.14
CA TYR A 176 -0.38 10.33 5.33
C TYR A 176 -0.76 9.38 4.20
N SER A 177 -0.35 9.69 2.98
CA SER A 177 -0.66 8.86 1.81
C SER A 177 0.49 8.82 0.81
N ILE A 178 0.57 7.72 0.07
CA ILE A 178 1.46 7.57 -1.07
C ILE A 178 0.62 7.05 -2.23
N TYR A 179 0.71 7.71 -3.37
CA TYR A 179 -0.01 7.37 -4.58
C TYR A 179 0.95 7.33 -5.77
N LYS A 180 0.84 6.31 -6.61
CA LYS A 180 1.55 6.24 -7.89
C LYS A 180 0.56 6.57 -9.00
N ASP A 181 0.84 7.64 -9.75
CA ASP A 181 -0.03 8.07 -10.82
C ASP A 181 0.15 7.21 -12.10
N LYS A 182 -0.68 7.46 -13.11
CA LYS A 182 -0.64 6.75 -14.40
C LYS A 182 0.66 6.96 -15.18
N ASN A 183 1.38 8.07 -14.92
CA ASN A 183 2.66 8.39 -15.55
C ASN A 183 3.84 7.77 -14.79
N GLY A 184 3.58 7.17 -13.62
CA GLY A 184 4.57 6.54 -12.77
C GLY A 184 5.17 7.45 -11.71
N ASN A 185 4.78 8.72 -11.63
CA ASN A 185 5.22 9.61 -10.57
C ASN A 185 4.69 9.17 -9.21
N ILE A 186 5.44 9.47 -8.16
CA ILE A 186 5.02 9.19 -6.79
C ILE A 186 4.55 10.47 -6.12
N TRP A 187 3.38 10.39 -5.55
CA TRP A 187 2.76 11.47 -4.82
C TRP A 187 2.72 11.17 -3.33
N PHE A 188 3.11 12.13 -2.53
CA PHE A 188 3.12 12.06 -1.08
C PHE A 188 2.13 13.07 -0.52
N GLY A 189 1.03 12.59 0.03
CA GLY A 189 0.09 13.41 0.77
C GLY A 189 0.59 13.60 2.20
N THR A 190 0.65 14.83 2.68
CA THR A 190 1.25 15.18 3.96
C THR A 190 0.28 15.94 4.88
N ASN A 191 0.68 16.07 6.12
CA ASN A 191 0.03 16.90 7.13
C ASN A 191 1.10 17.70 7.89
N PRO A 192 1.07 19.02 7.93
CA PRO A 192 0.09 19.95 7.35
C PRO A 192 0.50 20.59 6.01
N VAL A 193 1.51 20.09 5.30
CA VAL A 193 2.21 20.85 4.24
C VAL A 193 1.49 20.86 2.88
N GLY A 194 0.68 19.84 2.60
CA GLY A 194 0.04 19.65 1.31
C GLY A 194 0.51 18.38 0.59
N VAL A 195 0.84 18.48 -0.69
CA VAL A 195 1.15 17.31 -1.53
C VAL A 195 2.48 17.51 -2.24
N CYS A 196 3.34 16.50 -2.24
CA CYS A 196 4.59 16.48 -2.98
C CYS A 196 4.52 15.47 -4.13
N ARG A 197 4.90 15.88 -5.34
CA ARG A 197 5.13 15.00 -6.49
C ARG A 197 6.62 14.74 -6.65
N TYR A 198 7.00 13.50 -6.89
CA TYR A 198 8.33 13.07 -7.30
C TYR A 198 8.25 12.38 -8.66
N ASP A 199 8.90 12.94 -9.66
CA ASP A 199 8.91 12.46 -11.04
C ASP A 199 10.14 11.59 -11.39
N GLY A 200 10.96 11.28 -10.39
CA GLY A 200 12.23 10.58 -10.56
C GLY A 200 13.44 11.51 -10.71
N LYS A 201 13.24 12.84 -10.79
CA LYS A 201 14.29 13.86 -10.95
C LYS A 201 14.13 14.99 -9.96
N SER A 202 12.91 15.47 -9.76
CA SER A 202 12.60 16.64 -8.95
C SER A 202 11.42 16.40 -8.01
N PHE A 203 11.35 17.23 -6.97
CA PHE A 203 10.26 17.29 -6.03
C PHE A 203 9.50 18.60 -6.24
N GLU A 204 8.20 18.49 -6.46
CA GLU A 204 7.33 19.63 -6.67
C GLU A 204 6.19 19.60 -5.65
N TRP A 205 5.89 20.75 -5.07
CA TRP A 205 4.92 20.87 -3.99
C TRP A 205 3.68 21.66 -4.42
N ILE A 206 2.50 21.12 -4.11
CA ILE A 206 1.25 21.86 -4.00
C ILE A 206 1.08 22.10 -2.51
N THR A 207 1.30 23.33 -2.07
CA THR A 207 1.29 23.64 -0.64
C THR A 207 -0.13 23.68 -0.10
N GLU A 208 -0.27 23.62 1.23
CA GLU A 208 -1.57 23.64 1.88
C GLU A 208 -2.41 24.86 1.51
N GLU A 209 -1.79 26.01 1.27
CA GLU A 209 -2.48 27.21 0.81
C GLU A 209 -3.26 27.02 -0.50
N ASP A 210 -2.77 26.11 -1.35
CA ASP A 210 -3.43 25.76 -2.60
C ASP A 210 -4.31 24.48 -2.48
N VAL A 211 -4.16 23.72 -1.41
CA VAL A 211 -4.91 22.46 -1.20
C VAL A 211 -6.19 22.69 -0.43
N THR A 212 -6.17 23.50 0.60
CA THR A 212 -7.35 23.71 1.46
C THR A 212 -7.61 25.19 1.72
N GLU A 213 -8.86 25.56 1.82
CA GLU A 213 -9.30 26.88 2.30
C GLU A 213 -9.50 26.92 3.82
N PHE A 214 -9.44 25.74 4.50
CA PHE A 214 -9.72 25.59 5.93
C PHE A 214 -8.50 25.86 6.81
N ARG A 215 -7.96 27.06 6.76
CA ARG A 215 -6.80 27.47 7.56
C ARG A 215 -7.07 27.53 9.07
N ASN A 216 -8.34 27.53 9.49
CA ASN A 216 -8.71 27.78 10.90
C ASN A 216 -9.23 26.54 11.67
N GLU A 217 -9.43 25.40 11.02
CA GLU A 217 -10.03 24.21 11.66
C GLU A 217 -9.07 23.04 11.86
N GLY A 218 -7.77 23.28 11.72
CA GLY A 218 -6.74 22.25 11.78
C GLY A 218 -6.59 21.54 10.42
N ALA A 219 -5.39 21.55 9.91
CA ALA A 219 -5.08 20.89 8.64
C ALA A 219 -5.31 19.38 8.75
N ASN A 220 -6.36 18.90 8.12
CA ASN A 220 -6.70 17.48 8.17
C ASN A 220 -5.76 16.59 7.34
N GLY A 221 -4.73 17.16 6.72
CA GLY A 221 -3.73 16.48 5.92
C GLY A 221 -4.32 15.74 4.70
N VAL A 222 -3.47 15.43 3.74
CA VAL A 222 -3.87 14.72 2.53
C VAL A 222 -3.80 13.21 2.76
N ARG A 223 -4.93 12.63 3.17
CA ARG A 223 -5.01 11.21 3.56
C ARG A 223 -5.21 10.26 2.40
N SER A 224 -5.64 10.76 1.25
CA SER A 224 -5.83 9.94 0.05
C SER A 224 -5.68 10.79 -1.21
N ILE A 225 -5.13 10.21 -2.24
CA ILE A 225 -4.88 10.83 -3.54
C ILE A 225 -5.46 9.94 -4.61
N THR A 226 -6.15 10.51 -5.60
CA THR A 226 -6.60 9.78 -6.79
C THR A 226 -6.68 10.68 -8.00
N GLU A 227 -6.67 10.09 -9.19
CA GLU A 227 -7.01 10.76 -10.44
C GLU A 227 -8.42 10.37 -10.86
N ASP A 228 -9.22 11.33 -11.30
CA ASP A 228 -10.53 11.06 -11.88
C ASP A 228 -10.44 10.61 -13.36
N LYS A 229 -11.59 10.45 -14.00
CA LYS A 229 -11.69 10.04 -15.41
C LYS A 229 -11.09 11.03 -16.41
N ASN A 230 -10.97 12.29 -16.02
CA ASN A 230 -10.40 13.36 -16.84
C ASN A 230 -8.89 13.47 -16.64
N GLY A 231 -8.34 12.79 -15.62
CA GLY A 231 -6.96 12.87 -15.21
C GLY A 231 -6.67 14.00 -14.23
N ASP A 232 -7.70 14.63 -13.70
CA ASP A 232 -7.55 15.61 -12.64
C ASP A 232 -7.35 14.91 -11.29
N PHE A 233 -6.47 15.47 -10.47
CA PHE A 233 -6.15 14.96 -9.14
C PHE A 233 -7.11 15.48 -8.09
N TRP A 234 -7.44 14.61 -7.14
CA TRP A 234 -8.23 14.90 -5.95
C TRP A 234 -7.40 14.63 -4.71
N PHE A 235 -7.16 15.67 -3.92
CA PHE A 235 -6.44 15.62 -2.65
C PHE A 235 -7.38 15.83 -1.46
N ASN A 236 -8.48 16.48 -1.71
CA ASN A 236 -9.61 16.69 -0.81
C ASN A 236 -10.92 16.72 -1.64
N THR A 237 -12.03 17.07 -1.06
CA THR A 237 -13.32 17.14 -1.76
C THR A 237 -13.64 18.49 -2.35
N GLU A 238 -12.84 19.49 -2.08
CA GLU A 238 -13.17 20.88 -2.43
C GLU A 238 -12.58 21.32 -3.75
N ASN A 239 -11.42 20.79 -4.08
CA ASN A 239 -10.71 21.17 -5.28
C ASN A 239 -10.19 19.97 -6.04
N ARG A 240 -10.19 20.07 -7.35
CA ARG A 240 -9.48 19.17 -8.25
C ARG A 240 -8.33 19.93 -8.91
N TYR A 241 -7.34 19.19 -9.37
CA TYR A 241 -6.09 19.78 -9.87
C TYR A 241 -5.74 19.16 -11.21
N SER A 242 -5.70 19.96 -12.27
CA SER A 242 -5.02 19.57 -13.50
C SER A 242 -3.53 19.73 -13.30
N VAL A 243 -2.78 18.67 -13.51
CA VAL A 243 -1.33 18.61 -13.30
C VAL A 243 -0.61 18.48 -14.63
N TYR A 244 0.47 19.22 -14.80
CA TYR A 244 1.26 19.27 -16.02
C TYR A 244 2.67 18.76 -15.79
N ASP A 245 3.28 18.18 -16.82
CA ASP A 245 4.66 17.66 -16.74
C ASP A 245 5.72 18.77 -16.72
N SER A 246 5.35 19.98 -17.10
CA SER A 246 6.23 21.14 -17.07
C SER A 246 5.51 22.39 -16.58
N ILE A 247 6.27 23.31 -15.99
CA ILE A 247 5.76 24.63 -15.61
C ILE A 247 5.24 25.32 -16.87
N THR A 248 3.95 25.60 -16.91
CA THR A 248 3.37 26.31 -18.05
C THR A 248 3.82 27.75 -18.02
N LEU A 249 4.14 28.30 -19.19
CA LEU A 249 4.58 29.70 -19.37
C LEU A 249 3.58 30.75 -18.83
N LYS A 250 2.36 30.33 -18.50
CA LYS A 250 1.29 31.20 -18.00
C LYS A 250 1.19 31.32 -16.48
N SER A 251 1.72 30.38 -15.69
CA SER A 251 1.41 30.34 -14.26
C SER A 251 2.57 29.89 -13.41
N ASN A 252 3.78 29.97 -13.62
CA ASN A 252 4.88 29.50 -12.72
C ASN A 252 4.54 28.28 -11.81
N LYS A 253 3.43 27.59 -12.09
CA LYS A 253 2.94 26.42 -11.37
C LYS A 253 2.78 25.25 -12.34
N PHE A 254 3.09 24.05 -11.86
CA PHE A 254 2.91 22.82 -12.63
C PHE A 254 1.47 22.26 -12.54
N TYR A 255 0.56 23.03 -11.94
CA TYR A 255 -0.83 22.65 -11.78
C TYR A 255 -1.77 23.85 -11.95
N THR A 256 -3.02 23.55 -12.27
CA THR A 256 -4.15 24.47 -12.17
C THR A 256 -5.16 23.93 -11.19
N ARG A 257 -5.53 24.73 -10.20
CA ARG A 257 -6.61 24.42 -9.27
C ARG A 257 -7.94 24.81 -9.92
N HIS A 258 -8.86 23.86 -9.93
CA HIS A 258 -10.25 24.10 -10.27
C HIS A 258 -11.05 23.99 -8.99
N GLU A 259 -11.80 25.02 -8.66
CA GLU A 259 -12.76 24.92 -7.59
C GLU A 259 -13.65 23.72 -7.86
N SER A 260 -13.84 22.91 -6.85
CA SER A 260 -14.66 21.76 -7.01
C SER A 260 -16.06 22.23 -7.29
N ILE A 261 -16.63 21.51 -8.11
CA ILE A 261 -17.98 21.28 -8.36
C ILE A 261 -18.85 21.80 -7.22
N GLY A 262 -18.89 23.13 -7.11
CA GLY A 262 -19.79 23.83 -6.23
C GLY A 262 -20.16 23.01 -5.03
N SER A 263 -19.16 22.69 -4.21
CA SER A 263 -19.47 21.88 -3.07
C SER A 263 -20.20 20.59 -3.41
N LEU A 264 -19.85 19.86 -4.48
CA LEU A 264 -20.45 18.58 -4.81
C LEU A 264 -22.00 18.53 -4.61
N ASP A 265 -22.78 19.55 -5.03
CA ASP A 265 -23.37 20.45 -4.29
C ASP A 265 -24.78 20.84 -4.64
N GLY A 266 -25.21 21.75 -4.03
CA GLY A 266 -26.56 22.11 -3.77
C GLY A 266 -27.20 21.22 -2.70
N LYS A 267 -26.52 20.17 -2.22
CA LYS A 267 -26.98 19.27 -1.17
C LYS A 267 -26.03 19.36 0.01
N ASN A 268 -26.55 19.22 1.20
CA ASN A 268 -25.78 19.27 2.44
C ASN A 268 -24.66 18.21 2.44
N THR A 269 -23.48 18.59 2.01
CA THR A 269 -22.28 17.74 1.92
C THR A 269 -21.34 17.93 3.11
N ASN A 270 -21.82 18.52 4.22
CA ASN A 270 -20.99 18.80 5.39
C ASN A 270 -20.24 17.56 5.90
N GLY A 271 -20.81 16.37 5.72
CA GLY A 271 -20.15 15.11 6.07
C GLY A 271 -19.06 14.66 5.10
N LEU A 272 -18.96 15.24 3.91
CA LEU A 272 -17.97 14.84 2.91
C LEU A 272 -16.60 15.52 3.10
N LYS A 273 -16.55 16.60 3.85
CA LYS A 273 -15.32 17.39 4.07
C LYS A 273 -14.19 16.60 4.71
N GLU A 274 -14.52 15.58 5.51
CA GLU A 274 -13.54 14.77 6.26
C GLU A 274 -13.42 13.35 5.73
N TYR A 275 -13.19 13.18 4.45
CA TYR A 275 -12.93 11.84 3.96
C TYR A 275 -11.51 11.37 4.30
N LEU A 276 -11.39 10.07 4.58
CA LEU A 276 -10.11 9.43 4.91
C LEU A 276 -9.54 8.64 3.74
N SER A 277 -10.38 8.19 2.83
CA SER A 277 -9.98 7.31 1.76
C SER A 277 -10.86 7.46 0.52
N ILE A 278 -10.25 7.37 -0.64
CA ILE A 278 -10.94 7.38 -1.94
C ILE A 278 -10.68 6.06 -2.65
N ALA A 279 -11.70 5.52 -3.29
CA ALA A 279 -11.57 4.47 -4.29
C ALA A 279 -12.25 4.87 -5.58
N LYS A 280 -11.86 4.24 -6.67
CA LYS A 280 -12.44 4.43 -7.99
C LYS A 280 -13.07 3.10 -8.44
N ASP A 281 -14.36 3.09 -8.80
CA ASP A 281 -15.03 1.90 -9.29
C ASP A 281 -14.69 1.60 -10.78
N ASN A 282 -15.26 0.55 -11.34
CA ASN A 282 -15.00 0.17 -12.74
C ASN A 282 -15.55 1.17 -13.77
N ASN A 283 -16.48 2.03 -13.37
CA ASN A 283 -17.05 3.10 -14.19
C ASN A 283 -16.29 4.41 -14.00
N ASN A 284 -15.18 4.40 -13.27
CA ASN A 284 -14.41 5.58 -12.86
C ASN A 284 -15.17 6.57 -11.97
N ASN A 285 -16.22 6.15 -11.29
CA ASN A 285 -16.85 6.97 -10.26
C ASN A 285 -15.94 7.01 -9.04
N LEU A 286 -15.89 8.16 -8.38
CA LEU A 286 -15.15 8.35 -7.14
C LEU A 286 -16.03 7.97 -5.94
N TRP A 287 -15.45 7.20 -5.02
CA TRP A 287 -16.09 6.78 -3.79
C TRP A 287 -15.28 7.26 -2.60
N PHE A 288 -15.87 8.11 -1.80
CA PHE A 288 -15.24 8.74 -0.65
C PHE A 288 -15.74 8.11 0.63
N ALA A 289 -14.84 7.50 1.39
CA ALA A 289 -15.13 7.01 2.73
C ALA A 289 -14.80 8.10 3.75
N THR A 290 -15.80 8.48 4.53
CA THR A 290 -15.68 9.50 5.57
C THR A 290 -15.54 8.86 6.94
N TYR A 291 -15.05 9.61 7.92
CA TYR A 291 -14.81 9.06 9.25
C TYR A 291 -16.10 8.58 9.94
N ARG A 292 -17.19 9.35 9.88
CA ARG A 292 -18.46 9.04 10.55
C ARG A 292 -19.70 9.44 9.75
N SER A 293 -19.56 9.62 8.46
CA SER A 293 -20.67 10.05 7.62
C SER A 293 -20.90 9.11 6.43
N GLY A 294 -20.58 7.83 6.62
CA GLY A 294 -20.77 6.81 5.59
C GLY A 294 -19.87 6.99 4.38
N VAL A 295 -20.38 6.59 3.23
CA VAL A 295 -19.66 6.61 1.96
C VAL A 295 -20.44 7.47 0.96
N TRP A 296 -19.70 8.27 0.18
CA TRP A 296 -20.25 9.13 -0.84
C TRP A 296 -19.71 8.74 -2.20
N LYS A 297 -20.59 8.60 -3.19
CA LYS A 297 -20.24 8.32 -4.57
C LYS A 297 -20.42 9.57 -5.41
N TYR A 298 -19.43 9.88 -6.26
CA TYR A 298 -19.50 10.92 -7.26
C TYR A 298 -19.26 10.32 -8.66
N ASP A 299 -20.21 10.49 -9.57
CA ASP A 299 -20.14 9.95 -10.94
C ASP A 299 -19.62 10.96 -11.97
N GLY A 300 -19.24 12.15 -11.53
CA GLY A 300 -18.84 13.28 -12.36
C GLY A 300 -19.95 14.34 -12.48
N THR A 301 -21.16 14.08 -11.96
CA THR A 301 -22.32 14.97 -12.04
C THR A 301 -23.14 14.91 -10.76
N ILE A 302 -23.43 13.71 -10.26
CA ILE A 302 -24.32 13.47 -9.13
C ILE A 302 -23.53 12.90 -7.95
N VAL A 303 -23.85 13.39 -6.76
CA VAL A 303 -23.36 12.84 -5.50
C VAL A 303 -24.46 12.00 -4.85
N THR A 304 -24.13 10.75 -4.52
CA THR A 304 -25.01 9.81 -3.84
C THR A 304 -24.42 9.42 -2.49
N HIS A 305 -25.20 9.53 -1.43
CA HIS A 305 -24.79 9.15 -0.09
C HIS A 305 -25.26 7.73 0.25
N TYR A 306 -24.36 6.95 0.81
CA TYR A 306 -24.57 5.60 1.32
C TYR A 306 -24.27 5.60 2.82
N PRO A 307 -25.28 5.70 3.69
CA PRO A 307 -25.08 5.57 5.13
C PRO A 307 -24.57 4.17 5.46
N VAL A 308 -23.60 4.08 6.35
CA VAL A 308 -23.07 2.81 6.84
C VAL A 308 -23.21 2.78 8.35
N GLN A 309 -24.19 2.02 8.82
CA GLN A 309 -24.64 2.05 10.20
C GLN A 309 -24.69 0.67 10.83
N LYS A 310 -24.53 0.63 12.13
CA LYS A 310 -24.82 -0.51 12.99
C LYS A 310 -25.70 -0.02 14.13
N ASP A 311 -26.84 -0.68 14.33
CA ASP A 311 -27.82 -0.32 15.38
C ASP A 311 -28.20 1.18 15.33
N SER A 312 -28.46 1.70 14.11
CA SER A 312 -28.78 3.09 13.81
C SER A 312 -27.70 4.12 14.19
N LYS A 313 -26.47 3.68 14.41
CA LYS A 313 -25.31 4.54 14.66
C LYS A 313 -24.32 4.45 13.52
N ASP A 314 -23.80 5.59 13.10
CA ASP A 314 -22.76 5.63 12.08
C ASP A 314 -21.49 4.93 12.59
N ILE A 315 -20.91 4.10 11.73
CA ILE A 315 -19.66 3.42 12.03
C ILE A 315 -18.45 4.24 11.59
N THR A 316 -17.33 4.07 12.29
CA THR A 316 -16.06 4.71 11.92
C THR A 316 -15.40 3.94 10.79
N ILE A 317 -15.28 4.59 9.61
CA ILE A 317 -14.68 4.01 8.41
C ILE A 317 -13.28 4.61 8.23
N PHE A 318 -12.28 3.77 7.98
CA PHE A 318 -10.91 4.22 7.74
C PHE A 318 -10.49 4.12 6.27
N ARG A 319 -10.90 3.06 5.60
CA ARG A 319 -10.53 2.85 4.20
C ARG A 319 -11.67 2.32 3.38
N ILE A 320 -11.67 2.73 2.11
CA ILE A 320 -12.42 2.09 1.04
C ILE A 320 -11.43 1.48 0.05
N TYR A 321 -11.70 0.28 -0.40
CA TYR A 321 -10.87 -0.49 -1.32
C TYR A 321 -11.72 -1.12 -2.41
N LYS A 322 -11.25 -1.09 -3.66
CA LYS A 322 -11.84 -1.83 -4.76
C LYS A 322 -11.02 -3.10 -5.03
N ASP A 323 -11.65 -4.26 -4.99
CA ASP A 323 -11.01 -5.53 -5.29
C ASP A 323 -10.84 -5.78 -6.79
N ASN A 324 -10.17 -6.88 -7.16
CA ASN A 324 -9.89 -7.26 -8.54
C ASN A 324 -11.17 -7.56 -9.36
N ASN A 325 -12.27 -7.88 -8.70
CA ASN A 325 -13.57 -8.14 -9.30
C ASN A 325 -14.44 -6.87 -9.41
N GLY A 326 -13.97 -5.74 -8.87
CA GLY A 326 -14.66 -4.47 -8.89
C GLY A 326 -15.58 -4.24 -7.69
N TYR A 327 -15.64 -5.13 -6.71
CA TYR A 327 -16.40 -4.91 -5.48
C TYR A 327 -15.69 -3.92 -4.57
N LEU A 328 -16.49 -3.09 -3.91
CA LEU A 328 -16.00 -2.13 -2.92
C LEU A 328 -16.07 -2.73 -1.52
N TRP A 329 -15.02 -2.48 -0.76
CA TRP A 329 -14.85 -2.94 0.61
C TRP A 329 -14.54 -1.78 1.53
N LEU A 330 -14.99 -1.87 2.77
CA LEU A 330 -14.63 -0.92 3.82
C LEU A 330 -13.86 -1.61 4.93
N GLY A 331 -12.81 -0.95 5.39
CA GLY A 331 -12.16 -1.22 6.65
C GLY A 331 -12.71 -0.30 7.73
N THR A 332 -13.03 -0.84 8.91
CA THR A 332 -13.67 -0.09 10.01
C THR A 332 -12.91 -0.26 11.32
N HIS A 333 -13.07 0.73 12.21
CA HIS A 333 -12.35 0.73 13.48
C HIS A 333 -12.87 -0.34 14.46
N GLU A 334 -14.18 -0.57 14.51
CA GLU A 334 -14.78 -1.41 15.56
C GLU A 334 -15.81 -2.43 15.05
N ASN A 335 -16.01 -2.49 13.72
CA ASN A 335 -17.13 -3.26 13.19
C ASN A 335 -16.72 -4.32 12.14
N GLY A 336 -15.43 -4.58 11.98
CA GLY A 336 -14.90 -5.54 11.00
C GLY A 336 -14.83 -4.96 9.59
N ALA A 337 -14.94 -5.78 8.57
CA ALA A 337 -14.98 -5.36 7.18
C ALA A 337 -16.42 -5.35 6.65
N TYR A 338 -16.69 -4.45 5.70
CA TYR A 338 -17.95 -4.36 4.99
C TYR A 338 -17.73 -4.48 3.50
N LYS A 339 -18.69 -5.05 2.79
CA LYS A 339 -18.68 -5.21 1.33
C LYS A 339 -19.91 -4.58 0.73
N PHE A 340 -19.75 -3.88 -0.40
CA PHE A 340 -20.87 -3.30 -1.14
C PHE A 340 -21.59 -4.38 -1.93
N ASN A 341 -22.90 -4.49 -1.77
CA ASN A 341 -23.76 -5.46 -2.46
C ASN A 341 -24.47 -4.90 -3.72
N GLY A 342 -24.15 -3.65 -4.11
CA GLY A 342 -24.80 -2.93 -5.19
C GLY A 342 -25.81 -1.88 -4.71
N MET A 343 -26.32 -2.00 -3.48
CA MET A 343 -27.29 -1.07 -2.88
C MET A 343 -26.79 -0.46 -1.57
N THR A 344 -26.11 -1.25 -0.75
CA THR A 344 -25.62 -0.84 0.56
C THR A 344 -24.33 -1.57 0.91
N PHE A 345 -23.66 -1.10 1.96
CA PHE A 345 -22.53 -1.81 2.55
C PHE A 345 -23.01 -2.73 3.67
N GLU A 346 -22.71 -4.01 3.55
CA GLU A 346 -23.05 -5.04 4.53
C GLU A 346 -21.82 -5.60 5.21
N LYS A 347 -21.96 -5.95 6.50
CA LYS A 347 -20.88 -6.59 7.24
C LYS A 347 -20.49 -7.90 6.58
N PHE A 348 -19.20 -8.05 6.26
CA PHE A 348 -18.68 -9.27 5.68
C PHE A 348 -18.66 -10.41 6.71
N LYS A 349 -19.15 -11.56 6.26
CA LYS A 349 -19.10 -12.84 6.99
C LYS A 349 -18.40 -13.85 6.08
N PRO A 350 -17.23 -14.39 6.49
CA PRO A 350 -16.47 -15.35 5.70
C PRO A 350 -17.22 -16.65 5.44
#